data_f0a9cc8ef73245924131552f13ac96b0
#
_entry.id   f0a9cc8ef73245924131552f13ac96b0
#
_cell.length_a   1.000
_cell.length_b   1.000
_cell.length_c   1.000
_cell.angle_alpha   90.00
_cell.angle_beta   90.00
_cell.angle_gamma   90.00
#
_symmetry.space_group_name_H-M   'P 1'
#
loop_
_entity.id
_entity.type
_entity.pdbx_description
1 polymer ?
#
loop_
_entity_poly.entity_id
_entity_poly.type
_entity_poly.pdbx_seq_one_letter_code
_entity_poly.pdbx_strand_id
1 'polypeptide(L)'
;MKREYKRLTQPLVRDGGVLRPASWDEALARAAGGFRDVTERHGAKSFGLFSCSKATNEVNYLAQKFARGVIGSHNVDSCNRT
;
A
#
# COMPACT_ATOMS: atom_id res chain seq x y z
N MET A 1 -1.66 -28.06 18.93
CA MET A 1 -0.42 -27.72 18.22
C MET A 1 -0.29 -26.20 18.13
N LYS A 2 0.80 -25.69 18.62
CA LYS A 2 1.06 -24.26 18.53
C LYS A 2 1.60 -23.93 17.14
N ARG A 3 1.04 -22.89 16.53
CA ARG A 3 1.54 -22.39 15.26
C ARG A 3 2.34 -21.11 15.53
N GLU A 4 3.59 -21.11 15.09
CA GLU A 4 4.44 -19.96 15.23
C GLU A 4 4.38 -19.11 13.98
N TYR A 5 4.20 -17.80 14.17
CA TYR A 5 4.18 -16.85 13.07
C TYR A 5 5.42 -15.99 13.14
N LYS A 6 6.16 -15.98 12.05
CA LYS A 6 7.28 -15.07 11.92
C LYS A 6 6.79 -13.75 11.38
N ARG A 7 7.07 -12.70 12.12
CA ARG A 7 6.77 -11.37 11.66
C ARG A 7 7.86 -10.90 10.71
N LEU A 8 7.47 -10.28 9.61
CA LEU A 8 8.44 -9.73 8.69
C LEU A 8 9.13 -8.54 9.36
N THR A 9 10.46 -8.55 9.32
CA THR A 9 11.28 -7.47 9.85
C THR A 9 11.95 -6.68 8.74
N GLN A 10 11.73 -7.10 7.50
CA GLN A 10 12.37 -6.52 6.34
C GLN A 10 11.40 -6.58 5.17
N PRO A 11 11.31 -5.51 4.35
CA PRO A 11 10.43 -5.57 3.19
C PRO A 11 10.89 -6.60 2.18
N LEU A 12 9.93 -7.10 1.41
CA LEU A 12 10.20 -8.06 0.35
C LEU A 12 9.75 -7.46 -0.97
N VAL A 13 10.51 -7.70 -2.02
CA VAL A 13 10.10 -7.33 -3.38
C VAL A 13 10.13 -8.57 -4.25
N ARG A 14 9.28 -8.57 -5.28
CA ARG A 14 9.19 -9.72 -6.19
C ARG A 14 10.02 -9.45 -7.43
N ASP A 15 10.93 -10.38 -7.69
CA ASP A 15 11.75 -10.37 -8.90
C ASP A 15 11.66 -11.73 -9.56
N GLY A 16 11.25 -11.76 -10.83
CA GLY A 16 11.15 -13.00 -11.57
C GLY A 16 10.20 -14.00 -10.93
N GLY A 17 9.15 -13.54 -10.27
CA GLY A 17 8.18 -14.39 -9.59
C GLY A 17 8.58 -14.85 -8.20
N VAL A 18 9.74 -14.43 -7.71
CA VAL A 18 10.25 -14.83 -6.39
C VAL A 18 10.35 -13.60 -5.50
N LEU A 19 9.86 -13.74 -4.26
CA LEU A 19 10.01 -12.68 -3.26
C LEU A 19 11.42 -12.76 -2.66
N ARG A 20 12.09 -11.62 -2.60
CA ARG A 20 13.39 -11.52 -1.98
C ARG A 20 13.45 -10.35 -1.01
N PRO A 21 14.31 -10.43 0.03
CA PRO A 21 14.47 -9.29 0.94
C PRO A 21 15.03 -8.08 0.20
N ALA A 22 14.60 -6.91 0.61
CA ALA A 22 15.01 -5.64 0.02
C ALA A 22 15.14 -4.59 1.10
N SER A 23 15.88 -3.51 0.79
CA SER A 23 15.94 -2.36 1.68
C SER A 23 14.62 -1.59 1.61
N TRP A 24 14.36 -0.77 2.63
CA TRP A 24 13.21 0.12 2.60
C TRP A 24 13.25 1.08 1.42
N ASP A 25 14.44 1.60 1.10
CA ASP A 25 14.58 2.50 -0.05
C ASP A 25 14.18 1.81 -1.35
N GLU A 26 14.62 0.59 -1.54
CA GLU A 26 14.28 -0.18 -2.74
C GLU A 26 12.79 -0.51 -2.78
N ALA A 27 12.23 -0.96 -1.66
CA ALA A 27 10.81 -1.32 -1.61
C ALA A 27 9.92 -0.11 -1.87
N LEU A 28 10.23 1.03 -1.25
CA LEU A 28 9.47 2.25 -1.45
C LEU A 28 9.59 2.78 -2.88
N ALA A 29 10.78 2.71 -3.46
CA ALA A 29 10.99 3.12 -4.84
C ALA A 29 10.18 2.25 -5.80
N ARG A 30 10.13 0.95 -5.55
CA ARG A 30 9.36 0.00 -6.36
C ARG A 30 7.87 0.29 -6.26
N ALA A 31 7.36 0.53 -5.05
CA ALA A 31 5.95 0.83 -4.84
C ALA A 31 5.57 2.16 -5.50
N ALA A 32 6.37 3.19 -5.29
CA ALA A 32 6.10 4.51 -5.86
C ALA A 32 6.14 4.47 -7.39
N GLY A 33 7.11 3.74 -7.94
CA GLY A 33 7.22 3.58 -9.39
C GLY A 33 6.01 2.87 -9.98
N GLY A 34 5.50 1.84 -9.28
CA GLY A 34 4.31 1.13 -9.71
C GLY A 34 3.07 2.02 -9.70
N PHE A 35 2.87 2.78 -8.62
CA PHE A 35 1.74 3.70 -8.54
C PHE A 35 1.81 4.76 -9.63
N ARG A 36 2.98 5.32 -9.86
CA ARG A 36 3.17 6.33 -10.89
C ARG A 36 2.87 5.76 -12.28
N ASP A 37 3.38 4.57 -12.57
CA ASP A 37 3.18 3.93 -13.86
C ASP A 37 1.71 3.67 -14.14
N VAL A 38 0.99 3.09 -13.18
CA VAL A 38 -0.44 2.81 -13.33
C VAL A 38 -1.24 4.10 -13.47
N THR A 39 -0.89 5.12 -12.71
CA THR A 39 -1.59 6.41 -12.76
C THR A 39 -1.38 7.10 -14.10
N GLU A 40 -0.19 7.02 -14.66
CA GLU A 40 0.08 7.61 -15.97
C GLU A 40 -0.64 6.87 -17.10
N ARG A 41 -0.75 5.55 -16.99
CA ARG A 41 -1.40 4.75 -18.04
C ARG A 41 -2.92 4.79 -17.97
N HIS A 42 -3.48 4.79 -16.77
CA HIS A 42 -4.91 4.58 -16.57
C HIS A 42 -5.60 5.71 -15.84
N GLY A 43 -4.86 6.71 -15.40
CA GLY A 43 -5.40 7.84 -14.65
C GLY A 43 -5.50 7.55 -13.16
N ALA A 44 -5.67 8.61 -12.38
CA ALA A 44 -5.69 8.51 -10.92
C ALA A 44 -6.86 7.67 -10.41
N LYS A 45 -7.96 7.62 -11.15
CA LYS A 45 -9.14 6.85 -10.74
C LYS A 45 -8.90 5.35 -10.72
N SER A 46 -7.81 4.87 -11.33
CA SER A 46 -7.46 3.46 -11.26
C SER A 46 -6.89 3.05 -9.91
N PHE A 47 -6.54 4.01 -9.06
CA PHE A 47 -6.01 3.75 -7.73
C PHE A 47 -7.14 3.72 -6.72
N GLY A 48 -7.16 2.67 -5.90
CA GLY A 48 -8.10 2.55 -4.80
C GLY A 48 -7.37 2.24 -3.51
N LEU A 49 -7.95 2.63 -2.39
CA LEU A 49 -7.33 2.41 -1.10
C LEU A 49 -8.39 1.98 -0.09
N PHE A 50 -8.08 0.88 0.62
CA PHE A 50 -8.89 0.45 1.75
C PHE A 50 -8.19 0.84 3.04
N SER A 51 -8.88 1.61 3.86
CA SER A 51 -8.44 1.92 5.20
C SER A 51 -9.15 1.01 6.19
N CYS A 52 -8.65 0.91 7.41
CA CYS A 52 -9.16 -0.06 8.36
C CYS A 52 -9.71 0.63 9.61
N SER A 53 -10.85 0.13 10.11
CA SER A 53 -11.43 0.65 11.35
C SER A 53 -10.55 0.37 12.56
N LYS A 54 -9.68 -0.63 12.47
CA LYS A 54 -8.77 -0.98 13.55
C LYS A 54 -7.45 -0.22 13.51
N ALA A 55 -7.23 0.57 12.46
CA ALA A 55 -6.05 1.44 12.39
C ALA A 55 -6.31 2.70 13.21
N THR A 56 -5.22 3.38 13.56
CA THR A 56 -5.35 4.64 14.28
C THR A 56 -5.95 5.72 13.40
N ASN A 57 -6.47 6.77 14.03
CA ASN A 57 -6.99 7.92 13.28
C ASN A 57 -5.92 8.57 12.44
N GLU A 58 -4.69 8.62 12.96
CA GLU A 58 -3.57 9.21 12.25
C GLU A 58 -3.24 8.44 10.97
N VAL A 59 -3.25 7.10 11.02
CA VAL A 59 -3.01 6.29 9.84
C VAL A 59 -4.10 6.51 8.81
N ASN A 60 -5.35 6.51 9.23
CA ASN A 60 -6.48 6.71 8.32
C ASN A 60 -6.45 8.08 7.67
N TYR A 61 -6.09 9.11 8.46
CA TYR A 61 -5.97 10.46 7.92
C TYR A 61 -4.86 10.53 6.87
N LEU A 62 -3.70 9.97 7.18
CA LEU A 62 -2.58 9.97 6.24
C LEU A 62 -2.90 9.17 4.97
N ALA A 63 -3.62 8.07 5.12
CA ALA A 63 -4.02 7.26 3.95
C ALA A 63 -4.92 8.07 3.02
N GLN A 64 -5.91 8.76 3.55
CA GLN A 64 -6.78 9.61 2.74
C GLN A 64 -6.01 10.76 2.10
N LYS A 65 -5.14 11.40 2.87
CA LYS A 65 -4.33 12.49 2.35
C LYS A 65 -3.43 12.02 1.20
N PHE A 66 -2.84 10.84 1.37
CA PHE A 66 -2.01 10.25 0.32
C PHE A 66 -2.82 9.99 -0.94
N ALA A 67 -3.98 9.32 -0.81
CA ALA A 67 -4.79 8.97 -1.97
C ALA A 67 -5.29 10.21 -2.70
N ARG A 68 -5.80 11.19 -1.97
CA ARG A 68 -6.42 12.37 -2.58
C ARG A 68 -5.41 13.42 -3.00
N GLY A 69 -4.37 13.65 -2.18
CA GLY A 69 -3.42 14.72 -2.42
C GLY A 69 -2.25 14.31 -3.29
N VAL A 70 -1.74 13.09 -3.12
CA VAL A 70 -0.54 12.63 -3.83
C VAL A 70 -0.93 11.89 -5.10
N ILE A 71 -1.84 10.92 -4.99
CA ILE A 71 -2.28 10.14 -6.15
C ILE A 71 -3.35 10.87 -6.95
N GLY A 72 -4.25 11.55 -6.25
CA GLY A 72 -5.37 12.25 -6.89
C GLY A 72 -6.63 11.40 -7.01
N SER A 73 -6.71 10.32 -6.23
CA SER A 73 -7.86 9.43 -6.25
C SER A 73 -8.75 9.65 -5.04
N HIS A 74 -10.05 9.60 -5.25
CA HIS A 74 -11.04 9.64 -4.18
C HIS A 74 -11.63 8.27 -3.88
N ASN A 75 -11.06 7.21 -4.45
CA ASN A 75 -11.55 5.85 -4.26
C ASN A 75 -11.00 5.29 -2.96
N VAL A 76 -11.57 5.72 -1.85
CA VAL A 76 -11.16 5.33 -0.50
C VAL A 76 -12.36 4.74 0.22
N ASP A 77 -12.17 3.59 0.85
CA ASP A 77 -13.24 2.94 1.60
C ASP A 77 -12.65 2.30 2.86
N SER A 78 -13.51 1.72 3.65
CA SER A 78 -13.13 1.14 4.93
C SER A 78 -13.72 -0.25 5.08
N CYS A 79 -13.05 -1.08 5.87
CA CYS A 79 -13.51 -2.43 6.15
C CYS A 79 -14.53 -2.50 7.28
N ASN A 80 -14.87 -1.39 7.92
CA ASN A 80 -15.81 -1.41 9.04
C ASN A 80 -17.27 -1.41 8.59
N ARG A 81 -17.50 -1.55 7.33
CA ARG A 81 -18.84 -1.62 6.79
C ARG A 81 -19.47 -2.95 7.14
N THR A 82 -20.56 -2.92 7.82
CA THR A 82 -21.26 -4.14 8.20
C THR A 82 -22.74 -4.02 7.89
#